data_4696a29570008b06d09e28e8ab9c3f57
#
_entry.id   4696a29570008b06d09e28e8ab9c3f57
#
_cell.length_a   1.000
_cell.length_b   1.000
_cell.length_c   1.000
_cell.angle_alpha   90.00
_cell.angle_beta   90.00
_cell.angle_gamma   90.00
#
_symmetry.space_group_name_H-M   'P 1'
#
loop_
_entity.id
_entity.type
_entity.pdbx_description
1 polymer ?
#
loop_
_entity_poly.entity_id
_entity_poly.type
_entity_poly.pdbx_seq_one_letter_code
_entity_poly.pdbx_strand_id
1 'polypeptide(L)'
;MAKKLIFIFLFFNALIFAEQKIFISSKLRGDDLRHAIIEWIKDKSNNEDNYKIFDNGLIYLFFVSDNIINKKCLCFDINFYLEYDKFIVDFSNTKLLNIETKNIENLKFNIWNTLTNSGWFKEYNKSITKITEELENIINDIE
;
A
#
# COMPACT_ATOMS: atom_id res chain seq x y z
N MET A 1 -4.19 -34.18 -7.19
CA MET A 1 -5.00 -33.07 -7.70
C MET A 1 -5.54 -32.16 -6.60
N ALA A 2 -6.13 -32.69 -5.53
CA ALA A 2 -6.68 -31.88 -4.45
C ALA A 2 -5.64 -30.95 -3.75
N LYS A 3 -4.42 -31.43 -3.55
CA LYS A 3 -3.35 -30.64 -2.91
C LYS A 3 -2.92 -29.44 -3.74
N LYS A 4 -2.87 -29.56 -5.07
CA LYS A 4 -2.52 -28.45 -5.96
C LYS A 4 -3.63 -27.39 -6.00
N LEU A 5 -4.88 -27.82 -5.98
CA LEU A 5 -6.02 -26.92 -5.96
C LEU A 5 -6.08 -26.10 -4.67
N ILE A 6 -5.85 -26.75 -3.52
CA ILE A 6 -5.81 -26.08 -2.20
C ILE A 6 -4.66 -25.06 -2.16
N PHE A 7 -3.49 -25.40 -2.68
CA PHE A 7 -2.34 -24.51 -2.73
C PHE A 7 -2.63 -23.25 -3.56
N ILE A 8 -3.21 -23.42 -4.75
CA ILE A 8 -3.60 -22.30 -5.61
C ILE A 8 -4.63 -21.41 -4.92
N PHE A 9 -5.61 -22.01 -4.25
CA PHE A 9 -6.64 -21.30 -3.51
C PHE A 9 -6.04 -20.47 -2.36
N LEU A 10 -5.16 -21.06 -1.57
CA LEU A 10 -4.48 -20.34 -0.45
C LEU A 10 -3.59 -19.22 -0.98
N PHE A 11 -2.86 -19.47 -2.04
CA PHE A 11 -2.00 -18.45 -2.67
C PHE A 11 -2.83 -17.28 -3.20
N PHE A 12 -3.94 -17.58 -3.85
CA PHE A 12 -4.86 -16.57 -4.39
C PHE A 12 -5.46 -15.71 -3.27
N ASN A 13 -5.89 -16.33 -2.18
CA ASN A 13 -6.41 -15.59 -1.01
C ASN A 13 -5.33 -14.71 -0.37
N ALA A 14 -4.11 -15.21 -0.25
CA ALA A 14 -2.98 -14.44 0.29
C ALA A 14 -2.68 -13.19 -0.56
N LEU A 15 -2.80 -13.29 -1.88
CA LEU A 15 -2.62 -12.15 -2.78
C LEU A 15 -3.74 -11.11 -2.67
N ILE A 16 -4.95 -11.53 -2.30
CA ILE A 16 -6.11 -10.64 -2.21
C ILE A 16 -6.19 -9.93 -0.86
N PHE A 17 -5.91 -10.62 0.25
CA PHE A 17 -6.21 -10.13 1.60
C PHE A 17 -5.11 -9.27 2.23
N ALA A 18 -3.85 -9.58 1.95
CA ALA A 18 -2.73 -8.85 2.54
C ALA A 18 -1.60 -8.82 1.53
N GLU A 19 -1.00 -7.66 1.37
CA GLU A 19 0.15 -7.51 0.49
C GLU A 19 1.29 -6.89 1.27
N GLN A 20 2.39 -7.64 1.37
CA GLN A 20 3.59 -7.22 2.06
C GLN A 20 4.76 -7.28 1.08
N LYS A 21 5.56 -6.22 1.04
CA LYS A 21 6.72 -6.14 0.17
C LYS A 21 7.96 -5.78 0.96
N ILE A 22 9.08 -6.40 0.60
CA ILE A 22 10.38 -6.16 1.22
C ILE A 22 11.27 -5.42 0.23
N PHE A 23 11.82 -4.30 0.67
CA PHE A 23 12.73 -3.47 -0.13
C PHE A 23 14.10 -3.48 0.52
N ILE A 24 15.13 -3.84 -0.24
CA ILE A 24 16.53 -3.85 0.21
C ILE A 24 17.24 -2.68 -0.46
N SER A 25 17.82 -1.79 0.34
CA SER A 25 18.54 -0.61 -0.16
C SER A 25 20.04 -0.85 -0.11
N SER A 26 20.71 -0.72 -1.25
CA SER A 26 22.15 -0.84 -1.34
C SER A 26 22.88 0.50 -1.17
N LYS A 27 22.21 1.60 -1.49
CA LYS A 27 22.79 2.95 -1.48
C LYS A 27 22.38 3.76 -0.26
N LEU A 28 21.09 3.78 0.08
CA LEU A 28 20.58 4.52 1.23
C LEU A 28 20.51 3.62 2.44
N ARG A 29 21.05 4.06 3.56
CA ARG A 29 21.09 3.29 4.82
C ARG A 29 20.84 4.20 6.00
N GLY A 30 20.30 3.61 7.08
CA GLY A 30 20.10 4.30 8.34
C GLY A 30 19.23 5.55 8.19
N ASP A 31 19.73 6.68 8.67
CA ASP A 31 19.00 7.94 8.66
C ASP A 31 18.72 8.46 7.24
N ASP A 32 19.59 8.20 6.30
CA ASP A 32 19.39 8.61 4.90
C ASP A 32 18.21 7.86 4.27
N LEU A 33 18.11 6.57 4.53
CA LEU A 33 16.97 5.77 4.08
C LEU A 33 15.67 6.26 4.75
N ARG A 34 15.71 6.45 6.07
CA ARG A 34 14.58 6.94 6.83
C ARG A 34 14.10 8.29 6.32
N HIS A 35 15.02 9.21 6.09
CA HIS A 35 14.71 10.55 5.58
C HIS A 35 14.04 10.48 4.20
N ALA A 36 14.57 9.66 3.29
CA ALA A 36 14.01 9.51 1.95
C ALA A 36 12.57 8.97 1.99
N ILE A 37 12.31 7.97 2.83
CA ILE A 37 10.97 7.39 2.99
C ILE A 37 10.01 8.42 3.60
N ILE A 38 10.43 9.15 4.62
CA ILE A 38 9.60 10.19 5.26
C ILE A 38 9.25 11.29 4.25
N GLU A 39 10.19 11.74 3.44
CA GLU A 39 9.93 12.75 2.42
C GLU A 39 8.93 12.24 1.38
N TRP A 40 9.05 10.98 0.96
CA TRP A 40 8.08 10.38 0.06
C TRP A 40 6.67 10.34 0.69
N ILE A 41 6.57 9.95 1.96
CA ILE A 41 5.30 9.90 2.69
C ILE A 41 4.66 11.28 2.78
N LYS A 42 5.44 12.31 3.11
CA LYS A 42 4.95 13.69 3.17
C LYS A 42 4.44 14.18 1.83
N ASP A 43 5.14 13.83 0.76
CA ASP A 43 4.74 14.19 -0.61
C ASP A 43 3.43 13.50 -1.02
N LYS A 44 3.23 12.26 -0.60
CA LYS A 44 2.03 11.48 -0.92
C LYS A 44 0.85 11.77 -0.01
N SER A 45 1.07 12.27 1.21
CA SER A 45 -0.01 12.59 2.11
C SER A 45 -0.63 13.94 1.72
N ASN A 46 -1.96 13.99 1.69
CA ASN A 46 -2.69 15.23 1.42
C ASN A 46 -2.83 16.11 2.66
N ASN A 47 -2.53 15.55 3.83
CA ASN A 47 -2.74 16.18 5.13
C ASN A 47 -1.80 15.52 6.15
N GLU A 48 -1.23 16.33 7.04
CA GLU A 48 -0.37 15.86 8.12
C GLU A 48 -1.06 14.84 9.04
N ASP A 49 -2.39 14.87 9.12
CA ASP A 49 -3.17 13.91 9.90
C ASP A 49 -3.21 12.52 9.27
N ASN A 50 -2.80 12.39 8.01
CA ASN A 50 -2.84 11.12 7.28
C ASN A 50 -1.60 10.26 7.50
N TYR A 51 -0.58 10.73 8.20
CA TYR A 51 0.57 9.91 8.51
C TYR A 51 1.01 10.09 9.96
N LYS A 52 1.69 9.09 10.49
CA LYS A 52 2.22 9.12 11.85
C LYS A 52 3.58 8.41 11.91
N ILE A 53 4.53 9.04 12.52
CA ILE A 53 5.89 8.53 12.70
C ILE A 53 6.04 8.08 14.15
N PHE A 54 6.41 6.80 14.34
CA PHE A 54 6.63 6.21 15.65
C PHE A 54 8.14 6.08 15.92
N ASP A 55 8.53 6.11 17.19
CA ASP A 55 9.92 6.07 17.59
C ASP A 55 10.62 4.73 17.30
N ASN A 56 9.85 3.65 17.15
CA ASN A 56 10.36 2.29 16.96
C ASN A 56 10.64 1.93 15.48
N GLY A 57 10.69 2.90 14.59
CA GLY A 57 10.94 2.65 13.16
C GLY A 57 9.69 2.34 12.34
N LEU A 58 8.52 2.38 12.97
CA LEU A 58 7.24 2.22 12.27
C LEU A 58 6.75 3.57 11.78
N ILE A 59 6.30 3.63 10.53
CA ILE A 59 5.62 4.81 9.98
C ILE A 59 4.32 4.35 9.34
N TYR A 60 3.25 5.04 9.68
CA TYR A 60 1.91 4.78 9.16
C TYR A 60 1.52 5.87 8.17
N LEU A 61 0.91 5.47 7.05
CA LEU A 61 0.33 6.39 6.07
C LEU A 61 -1.08 5.92 5.70
N PHE A 62 -2.04 6.79 5.81
CA PHE A 62 -3.36 6.61 5.21
C PHE A 62 -3.31 7.16 3.78
N PHE A 63 -3.26 6.26 2.82
CA PHE A 63 -3.15 6.61 1.41
C PHE A 63 -4.51 6.80 0.79
N VAL A 64 -4.68 7.91 0.07
CA VAL A 64 -5.90 8.22 -0.67
C VAL A 64 -5.54 8.38 -2.14
N SER A 65 -6.14 7.57 -3.00
CA SER A 65 -5.90 7.63 -4.44
C SER A 65 -6.46 8.93 -5.05
N ASP A 66 -5.76 9.45 -6.05
CA ASP A 66 -6.21 10.62 -6.81
C ASP A 66 -7.32 10.28 -7.82
N ASN A 67 -7.50 9.00 -8.11
CA ASN A 67 -8.48 8.56 -9.10
C ASN A 67 -9.88 8.46 -8.49
N ILE A 68 -10.79 9.30 -8.96
CA ILE A 68 -12.16 9.38 -8.46
C ILE A 68 -13.09 8.73 -9.48
N ILE A 69 -13.86 7.73 -9.04
CA ILE A 69 -14.83 7.01 -9.86
C ILE A 69 -16.18 7.06 -9.14
N ASN A 70 -17.20 7.64 -9.79
CA ASN A 70 -18.54 7.77 -9.22
C ASN A 70 -18.54 8.39 -7.82
N LYS A 71 -17.78 9.48 -7.64
CA LYS A 71 -17.64 10.25 -6.39
C LYS A 71 -16.94 9.49 -5.28
N LYS A 72 -16.30 8.36 -5.61
CA LYS A 72 -15.55 7.53 -4.64
C LYS A 72 -14.10 7.41 -5.08
N CYS A 73 -13.21 7.33 -4.11
CA CYS A 73 -11.82 7.01 -4.34
C CYS A 73 -11.35 5.91 -3.41
N LEU A 74 -10.35 5.18 -3.89
CA LEU A 74 -9.74 4.09 -3.15
C LEU A 74 -8.82 4.64 -2.07
N CYS A 75 -8.88 4.08 -0.88
CA CYS A 75 -7.92 4.39 0.18
C CYS A 75 -7.55 3.11 0.93
N PHE A 76 -6.36 3.13 1.53
CA PHE A 76 -5.87 1.99 2.31
C PHE A 76 -4.74 2.44 3.25
N ASP A 77 -4.45 1.60 4.23
CA ASP A 77 -3.38 1.82 5.17
C ASP A 77 -2.07 1.27 4.63
N ILE A 78 -0.99 2.02 4.80
CA ILE A 78 0.36 1.56 4.49
C ILE A 78 1.20 1.68 5.76
N ASN A 79 1.80 0.57 6.17
CA ASN A 79 2.72 0.54 7.29
C ASN A 79 4.13 0.27 6.79
N PHE A 80 5.08 1.09 7.22
CA PHE A 80 6.50 0.98 6.88
C PHE A 80 7.26 0.56 8.13
N TYR A 81 7.98 -0.55 8.04
CA TYR A 81 8.85 -1.03 9.10
C TYR A 81 10.29 -0.83 8.64
N LEU A 82 10.93 0.22 9.15
CA LEU A 82 12.27 0.62 8.70
C LEU A 82 13.35 -0.07 9.51
N GLU A 83 14.35 -0.60 8.80
CA GLU A 83 15.59 -1.13 9.35
C GLU A 83 16.77 -0.35 8.75
N TYR A 84 17.99 -0.74 9.08
CA TYR A 84 19.19 -0.01 8.65
C TYR A 84 19.34 0.05 7.12
N ASP A 85 19.14 -1.08 6.43
CA ASP A 85 19.39 -1.22 4.99
C ASP A 85 18.21 -1.78 4.22
N LYS A 86 17.06 -1.90 4.88
CA LYS A 86 15.84 -2.43 4.28
C LYS A 86 14.60 -1.90 4.97
N PHE A 87 13.46 -2.05 4.31
CA PHE A 87 12.18 -1.78 4.92
C PHE A 87 11.12 -2.74 4.37
N ILE A 88 10.11 -2.97 5.20
CA ILE A 88 8.96 -3.78 4.85
C ILE A 88 7.77 -2.85 4.73
N VAL A 89 7.01 -3.00 3.68
CA VAL A 89 5.79 -2.22 3.43
C VAL A 89 4.60 -3.16 3.46
N ASP A 90 3.64 -2.86 4.31
CA ASP A 90 2.43 -3.65 4.50
C ASP A 90 1.21 -2.82 4.10
N PHE A 91 0.44 -3.33 3.13
CA PHE A 91 -0.78 -2.70 2.62
C PHE A 91 -1.99 -3.41 3.20
N SER A 92 -2.89 -2.67 3.84
CA SER A 92 -4.05 -3.25 4.53
C SER A 92 -5.25 -2.32 4.56
N ASN A 93 -6.38 -2.85 5.02
CA ASN A 93 -7.60 -2.08 5.29
C ASN A 93 -8.10 -1.24 4.11
N THR A 94 -8.25 -1.87 2.96
CA THR A 94 -8.76 -1.21 1.75
C THR A 94 -10.18 -0.71 1.95
N LYS A 95 -10.42 0.53 1.57
CA LYS A 95 -11.69 1.23 1.79
C LYS A 95 -12.03 2.10 0.58
N LEU A 96 -13.31 2.47 0.49
CA LEU A 96 -13.78 3.48 -0.45
C LEU A 96 -14.22 4.71 0.32
N LEU A 97 -13.70 5.87 -0.06
CA LEU A 97 -14.08 7.17 0.48
C LEU A 97 -14.99 7.88 -0.50
N ASN A 98 -16.19 8.25 -0.04
CA ASN A 98 -17.07 9.12 -0.82
C ASN A 98 -16.61 10.57 -0.60
N ILE A 99 -16.21 11.25 -1.68
CA ILE A 99 -15.64 12.60 -1.58
C ILE A 99 -16.66 13.68 -1.22
N GLU A 100 -17.94 13.43 -1.49
CA GLU A 100 -19.01 14.39 -1.15
C GLU A 100 -19.48 14.24 0.29
N THR A 101 -19.85 13.01 0.68
CA THR A 101 -20.41 12.72 2.00
C THR A 101 -19.36 12.50 3.07
N LYS A 102 -18.11 12.24 2.68
CA LYS A 102 -17.00 11.84 3.56
C LYS A 102 -17.20 10.49 4.23
N ASN A 103 -18.19 9.73 3.81
CA ASN A 103 -18.42 8.37 4.32
C ASN A 103 -17.35 7.41 3.80
N ILE A 104 -16.92 6.51 4.68
CA ILE A 104 -15.94 5.48 4.37
C ILE A 104 -16.62 4.13 4.48
N GLU A 105 -16.47 3.28 3.46
CA GLU A 105 -16.95 1.91 3.46
C GLU A 105 -15.80 0.93 3.27
N ASN A 106 -15.83 -0.19 3.99
CA ASN A 106 -14.82 -1.22 3.86
C ASN A 106 -14.97 -1.94 2.51
N LEU A 107 -13.84 -2.15 1.85
CA LEU A 107 -13.77 -2.89 0.61
C LEU A 107 -12.93 -4.14 0.83
N LYS A 108 -13.56 -5.31 0.75
CA LYS A 108 -12.88 -6.59 0.94
C LYS A 108 -12.67 -7.27 -0.40
N PHE A 109 -11.44 -7.63 -0.70
CA PHE A 109 -11.09 -8.39 -1.88
C PHE A 109 -11.04 -9.88 -1.51
N ASN A 110 -12.12 -10.59 -1.72
CA ASN A 110 -12.15 -12.05 -1.69
C ASN A 110 -12.60 -12.53 -3.08
N ILE A 111 -12.69 -13.83 -3.28
CA ILE A 111 -13.05 -14.41 -4.59
C ILE A 111 -14.37 -13.84 -5.10
N TRP A 112 -15.38 -13.75 -4.25
CA TRP A 112 -16.70 -13.24 -4.63
C TRP A 112 -16.68 -11.74 -4.89
N ASN A 113 -16.07 -10.97 -4.00
CA ASN A 113 -15.99 -9.51 -4.14
C ASN A 113 -15.09 -9.08 -5.30
N THR A 114 -14.07 -9.87 -5.64
CA THR A 114 -13.21 -9.60 -6.79
C THR A 114 -14.00 -9.68 -8.10
N LEU A 115 -14.93 -10.64 -8.20
CA LEU A 115 -15.79 -10.75 -9.37
C LEU A 115 -16.80 -9.60 -9.47
N THR A 116 -17.35 -9.16 -8.35
CA THR A 116 -18.34 -8.07 -8.30
C THR A 116 -17.71 -6.68 -8.31
N ASN A 117 -16.48 -6.54 -7.76
CA ASN A 117 -15.76 -5.27 -7.66
C ASN A 117 -14.46 -5.27 -8.46
N SER A 118 -14.48 -5.88 -9.65
CA SER A 118 -13.28 -6.04 -10.49
C SER A 118 -12.60 -4.72 -10.84
N GLY A 119 -13.37 -3.65 -11.03
CA GLY A 119 -12.84 -2.31 -11.30
C GLY A 119 -12.01 -1.76 -10.14
N TRP A 120 -12.48 -1.93 -8.91
CA TRP A 120 -11.75 -1.49 -7.72
C TRP A 120 -10.53 -2.34 -7.43
N PHE A 121 -10.60 -3.64 -7.69
CA PHE A 121 -9.44 -4.53 -7.58
C PHE A 121 -8.33 -4.13 -8.56
N LYS A 122 -8.71 -3.76 -9.78
CA LYS A 122 -7.78 -3.26 -10.78
C LYS A 122 -7.14 -1.94 -10.36
N GLU A 123 -7.93 -1.01 -9.81
CA GLU A 123 -7.43 0.26 -9.26
C GLU A 123 -6.47 0.03 -8.09
N TYR A 124 -6.79 -0.90 -7.20
CA TYR A 124 -5.91 -1.28 -6.10
C TYR A 124 -4.56 -1.77 -6.60
N ASN A 125 -4.54 -2.73 -7.52
CA ASN A 125 -3.32 -3.27 -8.09
C ASN A 125 -2.49 -2.19 -8.81
N LYS A 126 -3.15 -1.30 -9.52
CA LYS A 126 -2.50 -0.17 -10.19
C LYS A 126 -1.83 0.77 -9.18
N SER A 127 -2.51 1.08 -8.08
CA SER A 127 -1.96 1.91 -7.00
C SER A 127 -0.76 1.26 -6.33
N ILE A 128 -0.86 -0.02 -5.99
CA ILE A 128 0.23 -0.79 -5.37
C ILE A 128 1.45 -0.85 -6.31
N THR A 129 1.24 -1.10 -7.59
CA THR A 129 2.32 -1.14 -8.58
C THR A 129 3.03 0.20 -8.68
N LYS A 130 2.29 1.29 -8.75
CA LYS A 130 2.85 2.64 -8.82
C LYS A 130 3.66 2.99 -7.57
N ILE A 131 3.12 2.71 -6.40
CA ILE A 131 3.80 2.94 -5.12
C ILE A 131 5.10 2.12 -5.06
N THR A 132 5.03 0.85 -5.44
CA THR A 132 6.19 -0.04 -5.46
C THR A 132 7.29 0.49 -6.37
N GLU A 133 6.95 0.93 -7.57
CA GLU A 133 7.90 1.51 -8.52
C GLU A 133 8.55 2.79 -7.97
N GLU A 134 7.76 3.66 -7.36
CA GLU A 134 8.27 4.89 -6.74
C GLU A 134 9.24 4.60 -5.60
N LEU A 135 8.92 3.64 -4.74
CA LEU A 135 9.77 3.25 -3.63
C LEU A 135 11.08 2.58 -4.12
N GLU A 136 10.99 1.74 -5.15
CA GLU A 136 12.18 1.15 -5.78
C GLU A 136 13.11 2.22 -6.38
N ASN A 137 12.53 3.24 -7.00
CA ASN A 137 13.31 4.35 -7.56
C ASN A 137 14.05 5.13 -6.47
N ILE A 138 13.43 5.33 -5.32
CA ILE A 138 14.07 6.01 -4.18
C ILE A 138 15.30 5.23 -3.71
N ILE A 139 15.15 3.92 -3.46
CA ILE A 139 16.22 3.11 -2.89
C ILE A 139 17.34 2.81 -3.89
N ASN A 140 17.05 2.83 -5.18
CA ASN A 140 18.04 2.59 -6.23
C ASN A 140 18.76 3.87 -6.63
N ASP A 141 18.26 5.03 -6.21
CA ASP A 141 18.84 6.35 -6.49
C ASP A 141 19.27 6.48 -7.95
N ILE A 142 18.29 6.26 -8.83
CA ILE A 142 18.52 6.40 -10.27
C ILE A 142 18.45 7.89 -10.61
N GLU A 143 19.62 8.49 -10.68
CA GLU A 143 19.73 9.83 -11.25
C GLU A 143 19.90 9.74 -12.75
#